data_babd519bc8f523ebdc991882b0222cb5
#
_entry.id   babd519bc8f523ebdc991882b0222cb5
#
_cell.length_a   1.000
_cell.length_b   1.000
_cell.length_c   1.000
_cell.angle_alpha   90.00
_cell.angle_beta   90.00
_cell.angle_gamma   90.00
#
_symmetry.space_group_name_H-M   'P 1'
#
loop_
_entity.id
_entity.type
_entity.pdbx_description
1 polymer ?
#
loop_
_entity_poly.entity_id
_entity_poly.type
_entity_poly.pdbx_seq_one_letter_code
_entity_poly.pdbx_strand_id
1 'polypeptide(L)'
;VFGTEWTPGIDGDPHLVVLHATRLGQWVAAYYGSNSAYPAAAVANSNEREMFYVNLDTMGGSIGTWYYEGVLAHEFQHMVHWHVDPNEDTWLNEGLSELATLITGYGPGDFTWAFLQSPEIQLNTWPEESGQRGLHYGAAFLFAVYFYQRYGEEATTTLVRNPASGLASVDQALAAIGATDPTTGAPVTVVDLFADWLAANLIGNPTLYDGRYAYTLADMDMLPPATVSGTLPADGLAREAAAPQWGAHYLVVPGGSVPQRFRLTFSGSESVSIVPTAATAGGPCGGRTAPTTATPA
;
A
#
# COMPACT_ATOMS: atom_id res chain seq x y z
N VAL A 1 -7.05 10.15 -12.15
CA VAL A 1 -6.36 9.81 -10.87
C VAL A 1 -4.86 9.99 -11.02
N PHE A 2 -4.19 9.23 -11.88
CA PHE A 2 -2.73 9.21 -11.95
C PHE A 2 -2.13 10.24 -12.91
N GLY A 3 -2.89 10.77 -13.84
CA GLY A 3 -2.44 11.70 -14.87
C GLY A 3 -2.81 11.22 -16.27
N THR A 4 -2.03 11.65 -17.24
CA THR A 4 -2.17 11.29 -18.65
C THR A 4 -0.87 10.69 -19.17
N GLU A 5 -0.98 9.82 -20.16
CA GLU A 5 0.18 9.32 -20.87
C GLU A 5 0.95 10.45 -21.58
N TRP A 6 2.21 10.21 -21.86
CA TRP A 6 3.03 11.11 -22.67
C TRP A 6 2.68 10.94 -24.15
N THR A 7 1.86 11.81 -24.68
CA THR A 7 1.37 11.78 -26.08
C THR A 7 1.84 13.02 -26.83
N PRO A 8 2.45 12.89 -28.04
CA PRO A 8 2.58 11.67 -28.86
C PRO A 8 3.80 10.80 -28.57
N GLY A 9 4.48 10.98 -27.44
CA GLY A 9 5.63 10.18 -27.07
C GLY A 9 6.91 10.53 -27.83
N ILE A 10 7.96 9.70 -27.63
CA ILE A 10 9.28 9.93 -28.21
C ILE A 10 9.32 9.74 -29.73
N ASP A 11 8.54 8.82 -30.27
CA ASP A 11 8.48 8.52 -31.71
C ASP A 11 7.48 9.39 -32.48
N GLY A 12 6.72 10.23 -31.77
CA GLY A 12 5.70 11.07 -32.35
C GLY A 12 4.43 10.32 -32.78
N ASP A 13 4.29 9.06 -32.43
CA ASP A 13 3.10 8.23 -32.65
C ASP A 13 2.27 8.19 -31.34
N PRO A 14 0.98 8.55 -31.34
CA PRO A 14 0.14 8.50 -30.15
C PRO A 14 -0.28 7.08 -29.71
N HIS A 15 0.20 6.03 -30.37
CA HIS A 15 -0.18 4.67 -30.06
C HIS A 15 0.82 3.97 -29.15
N LEU A 16 0.31 3.47 -28.02
CA LEU A 16 1.07 2.57 -27.16
C LEU A 16 1.30 1.22 -27.82
N VAL A 17 2.51 0.70 -27.73
CA VAL A 17 2.88 -0.62 -28.22
C VAL A 17 2.86 -1.65 -27.10
N VAL A 18 2.22 -2.80 -27.34
CA VAL A 18 2.28 -3.97 -26.44
C VAL A 18 3.05 -5.09 -27.14
N LEU A 19 4.28 -5.33 -26.68
CA LEU A 19 5.14 -6.39 -27.21
C LEU A 19 4.94 -7.69 -26.42
N HIS A 20 4.48 -8.73 -27.09
CA HIS A 20 4.42 -10.07 -26.53
C HIS A 20 5.69 -10.85 -26.90
N ALA A 21 6.47 -11.25 -25.90
CA ALA A 21 7.73 -11.96 -26.12
C ALA A 21 7.94 -13.06 -25.07
N THR A 22 8.81 -14.00 -25.36
CA THR A 22 9.30 -15.02 -24.42
C THR A 22 10.62 -14.59 -23.80
N ARG A 23 11.02 -15.24 -22.70
CA ARG A 23 12.30 -15.04 -22.00
C ARG A 23 12.47 -13.63 -21.40
N LEU A 24 11.39 -13.02 -20.95
CA LEU A 24 11.43 -11.72 -20.29
C LEU A 24 11.74 -11.81 -18.77
N GLY A 25 12.01 -12.98 -18.27
CA GLY A 25 12.36 -13.24 -16.87
C GLY A 25 11.40 -14.22 -16.20
N GLN A 26 11.92 -14.94 -15.21
CA GLN A 26 11.11 -15.84 -14.41
C GLN A 26 10.24 -14.98 -13.46
N TRP A 27 8.96 -15.33 -13.30
CA TRP A 27 8.00 -14.64 -12.42
C TRP A 27 7.59 -13.22 -12.87
N VAL A 28 7.98 -12.80 -14.08
CA VAL A 28 7.53 -11.53 -14.67
C VAL A 28 6.30 -11.82 -15.51
N ALA A 29 5.19 -11.11 -15.23
CA ALA A 29 3.98 -11.14 -16.05
C ALA A 29 4.12 -10.17 -17.23
N ALA A 30 4.37 -8.91 -16.91
CA ALA A 30 4.66 -7.84 -17.84
C ALA A 30 5.57 -6.81 -17.17
N TYR A 31 6.00 -5.80 -17.90
CA TYR A 31 6.63 -4.61 -17.35
C TYR A 31 6.57 -3.43 -18.32
N TYR A 32 6.50 -2.22 -17.80
CA TYR A 32 6.80 -1.00 -18.53
C TYR A 32 8.32 -0.77 -18.56
N GLY A 33 8.87 -0.56 -19.72
CA GLY A 33 10.31 -0.34 -19.90
C GLY A 33 10.64 1.12 -20.17
N SER A 34 10.83 1.94 -19.13
CA SER A 34 11.13 3.37 -19.25
C SER A 34 12.35 3.68 -20.13
N ASN A 35 13.32 2.76 -20.24
CA ASN A 35 14.47 2.89 -21.13
C ASN A 35 14.05 3.08 -22.59
N SER A 36 12.91 2.53 -23.00
CA SER A 36 12.41 2.67 -24.37
C SER A 36 11.81 4.04 -24.68
N ALA A 37 11.54 4.84 -23.64
CA ALA A 37 11.05 6.20 -23.80
C ALA A 37 12.16 7.26 -24.00
N TYR A 38 13.41 6.83 -24.16
CA TYR A 38 14.54 7.71 -24.47
C TYR A 38 15.05 7.52 -25.91
N PRO A 39 15.72 8.54 -26.50
CA PRO A 39 16.43 8.35 -27.76
C PRO A 39 17.50 7.25 -27.65
N ALA A 40 17.63 6.38 -28.64
CA ALA A 40 18.65 5.34 -28.69
C ALA A 40 20.08 5.89 -28.62
N ALA A 41 20.26 7.16 -29.02
CA ALA A 41 21.52 7.88 -28.83
C ALA A 41 21.88 8.17 -27.37
N ALA A 42 20.88 8.25 -26.48
CA ALA A 42 21.06 8.50 -25.06
C ALA A 42 21.05 7.19 -24.25
N VAL A 43 20.20 6.25 -24.60
CA VAL A 43 20.03 4.97 -23.89
C VAL A 43 20.20 3.81 -24.87
N ALA A 44 21.30 3.07 -24.73
CA ALA A 44 21.56 1.90 -25.56
C ALA A 44 20.42 0.87 -25.41
N ASN A 45 20.02 0.28 -26.53
CA ASN A 45 18.91 -0.67 -26.62
C ASN A 45 17.51 -0.08 -26.34
N SER A 46 17.35 1.24 -26.34
CA SER A 46 16.03 1.86 -26.40
C SER A 46 15.31 1.47 -27.69
N ASN A 47 14.01 1.19 -27.57
CA ASN A 47 13.15 0.98 -28.74
C ASN A 47 12.55 2.29 -29.26
N GLU A 48 12.83 3.43 -28.62
CA GLU A 48 12.31 4.77 -28.94
C GLU A 48 10.79 4.78 -29.06
N ARG A 49 10.09 4.14 -28.11
CA ARG A 49 8.63 4.00 -28.08
C ARG A 49 8.11 3.87 -26.65
N GLU A 50 6.87 4.31 -26.46
CA GLU A 50 6.08 3.96 -25.28
C GLU A 50 5.57 2.55 -25.45
N MET A 51 6.06 1.62 -24.61
CA MET A 51 5.69 0.23 -24.78
C MET A 51 5.68 -0.60 -23.49
N PHE A 52 4.81 -1.60 -23.48
CA PHE A 52 4.79 -2.68 -22.49
C PHE A 52 5.39 -3.95 -23.09
N TYR A 53 6.02 -4.72 -22.21
CA TYR A 53 6.57 -6.04 -22.51
C TYR A 53 5.77 -7.08 -21.76
N VAL A 54 5.05 -7.94 -22.46
CA VAL A 54 4.24 -9.02 -21.88
C VAL A 54 4.95 -10.35 -22.09
N ASN A 55 5.19 -11.07 -21.01
CA ASN A 55 5.92 -12.32 -21.01
C ASN A 55 5.03 -13.51 -21.38
N LEU A 56 5.18 -14.03 -22.56
CA LEU A 56 4.41 -15.20 -23.04
C LEU A 56 4.69 -16.48 -22.24
N ASP A 57 5.85 -16.59 -21.59
CA ASP A 57 6.16 -17.78 -20.78
C ASP A 57 5.27 -17.87 -19.53
N THR A 58 4.84 -16.72 -18.97
CA THR A 58 3.97 -16.62 -17.81
C THR A 58 2.53 -16.29 -18.17
N MET A 59 2.33 -15.42 -19.16
CA MET A 59 1.02 -14.85 -19.52
C MET A 59 0.36 -15.50 -20.74
N GLY A 60 1.05 -16.39 -21.46
CA GLY A 60 0.57 -16.91 -22.76
C GLY A 60 -0.82 -17.54 -22.71
N GLY A 61 -1.17 -18.19 -21.60
CA GLY A 61 -2.52 -18.76 -21.36
C GLY A 61 -3.57 -17.75 -20.92
N SER A 62 -3.17 -16.52 -20.60
CA SER A 62 -4.05 -15.47 -20.04
C SER A 62 -4.31 -14.32 -21.03
N ILE A 63 -3.69 -14.31 -22.20
CA ILE A 63 -3.86 -13.25 -23.20
C ILE A 63 -5.35 -13.09 -23.55
N GLY A 64 -5.85 -11.87 -23.49
CA GLY A 64 -7.24 -11.53 -23.78
C GLY A 64 -8.23 -11.90 -22.67
N THR A 65 -7.75 -12.29 -21.48
CA THR A 65 -8.59 -12.50 -20.31
C THR A 65 -8.64 -11.23 -19.44
N TRP A 66 -9.56 -11.19 -18.53
CA TRP A 66 -9.70 -10.14 -17.50
C TRP A 66 -8.39 -9.92 -16.69
N TYR A 67 -7.67 -11.01 -16.36
CA TYR A 67 -6.37 -10.91 -15.70
C TYR A 67 -5.32 -10.19 -16.55
N TYR A 68 -5.26 -10.50 -17.84
CA TYR A 68 -4.37 -9.83 -18.79
C TYR A 68 -4.65 -8.32 -18.88
N GLU A 69 -5.91 -7.95 -18.95
CA GLU A 69 -6.33 -6.55 -19.01
C GLU A 69 -5.97 -5.81 -17.72
N GLY A 70 -6.11 -6.47 -16.56
CA GLY A 70 -5.66 -5.94 -15.27
C GLY A 70 -4.14 -5.68 -15.23
N VAL A 71 -3.34 -6.62 -15.76
CA VAL A 71 -1.89 -6.44 -15.89
C VAL A 71 -1.56 -5.25 -16.81
N LEU A 72 -2.28 -5.07 -17.91
CA LEU A 72 -2.07 -3.89 -18.77
C LEU A 72 -2.42 -2.58 -18.04
N ALA A 73 -3.46 -2.56 -17.22
CA ALA A 73 -3.81 -1.38 -16.43
C ALA A 73 -2.72 -1.05 -15.38
N HIS A 74 -2.10 -2.06 -14.78
CA HIS A 74 -0.96 -1.93 -13.90
C HIS A 74 0.24 -1.28 -14.62
N GLU A 75 0.64 -1.83 -15.77
CA GLU A 75 1.77 -1.31 -16.55
C GLU A 75 1.51 0.10 -17.09
N PHE A 76 0.26 0.40 -17.43
CA PHE A 76 -0.14 1.73 -17.86
C PHE A 76 0.02 2.76 -16.75
N GLN A 77 -0.27 2.40 -15.51
CA GLN A 77 -0.03 3.28 -14.38
C GLN A 77 1.47 3.58 -14.21
N HIS A 78 2.33 2.57 -14.30
CA HIS A 78 3.78 2.77 -14.27
C HIS A 78 4.25 3.76 -15.33
N MET A 79 3.75 3.66 -16.55
CA MET A 79 4.09 4.57 -17.65
C MET A 79 3.66 6.01 -17.34
N VAL A 80 2.43 6.19 -16.89
CA VAL A 80 1.89 7.51 -16.53
C VAL A 80 2.66 8.12 -15.36
N HIS A 81 2.93 7.32 -14.33
CA HIS A 81 3.65 7.78 -13.13
C HIS A 81 5.08 8.17 -13.46
N TRP A 82 5.80 7.31 -14.20
CA TRP A 82 7.17 7.62 -14.64
C TRP A 82 7.27 8.92 -15.43
N HIS A 83 6.27 9.21 -16.27
CA HIS A 83 6.26 10.46 -17.03
C HIS A 83 6.07 11.69 -16.13
N VAL A 84 5.35 11.55 -15.04
CA VAL A 84 5.07 12.64 -14.10
C VAL A 84 6.14 12.78 -13.02
N ASP A 85 6.53 11.66 -12.42
CA ASP A 85 7.61 11.54 -11.42
C ASP A 85 8.36 10.21 -11.58
N PRO A 86 9.57 10.23 -12.17
CA PRO A 86 10.35 9.02 -12.40
C PRO A 86 11.10 8.51 -11.15
N ASN A 87 11.00 9.20 -10.01
CA ASN A 87 11.86 8.94 -8.85
C ASN A 87 11.12 8.30 -7.67
N GLU A 88 9.86 7.90 -7.83
CA GLU A 88 9.10 7.32 -6.73
C GLU A 88 9.69 6.00 -6.22
N ASP A 89 9.61 5.78 -4.91
CA ASP A 89 10.02 4.52 -4.28
C ASP A 89 9.21 3.35 -4.83
N THR A 90 9.89 2.23 -5.13
CA THR A 90 9.28 1.07 -5.78
C THR A 90 8.03 0.56 -5.07
N TRP A 91 8.03 0.49 -3.73
CA TRP A 91 6.88 -0.01 -2.98
C TRP A 91 5.63 0.83 -3.20
N LEU A 92 5.76 2.17 -3.26
CA LEU A 92 4.63 3.06 -3.47
C LEU A 92 4.21 3.09 -4.95
N ASN A 93 5.16 3.05 -5.86
CA ASN A 93 4.90 2.94 -7.29
C ASN A 93 4.10 1.67 -7.61
N GLU A 94 4.50 0.51 -7.09
CA GLU A 94 3.79 -0.76 -7.24
C GLU A 94 2.40 -0.73 -6.58
N GLY A 95 2.29 -0.16 -5.38
CA GLY A 95 1.00 0.00 -4.69
C GLY A 95 0.00 0.84 -5.48
N LEU A 96 0.47 1.91 -6.13
CA LEU A 96 -0.37 2.76 -6.98
C LEU A 96 -0.73 2.07 -8.30
N SER A 97 0.14 1.19 -8.82
CA SER A 97 -0.17 0.38 -10.01
C SER A 97 -1.22 -0.69 -9.72
N GLU A 98 -1.14 -1.35 -8.57
CA GLU A 98 -2.20 -2.25 -8.10
C GLU A 98 -3.52 -1.50 -7.82
N LEU A 99 -3.46 -0.27 -7.27
CA LEU A 99 -4.65 0.57 -7.13
C LEU A 99 -5.28 0.88 -8.49
N ALA A 100 -4.49 1.07 -9.55
CA ALA A 100 -5.01 1.29 -10.89
C ALA A 100 -5.81 0.09 -11.39
N THR A 101 -5.38 -1.15 -11.11
CA THR A 101 -6.16 -2.34 -11.46
C THR A 101 -7.51 -2.35 -10.77
N LEU A 102 -7.57 -2.00 -9.48
CA LEU A 102 -8.82 -1.96 -8.73
C LEU A 102 -9.78 -0.91 -9.28
N ILE A 103 -9.34 0.35 -9.46
CA ILE A 103 -10.23 1.44 -9.88
C ILE A 103 -10.67 1.34 -11.35
N THR A 104 -9.96 0.55 -12.16
CA THR A 104 -10.38 0.22 -13.53
C THR A 104 -11.25 -1.04 -13.61
N GLY A 105 -11.54 -1.67 -12.46
CA GLY A 105 -12.52 -2.74 -12.36
C GLY A 105 -11.96 -4.16 -12.42
N TYR A 106 -10.63 -4.32 -12.30
CA TYR A 106 -9.99 -5.65 -12.39
C TYR A 106 -9.78 -6.34 -11.02
N GLY A 107 -10.21 -5.70 -9.93
CA GLY A 107 -10.23 -6.27 -8.58
C GLY A 107 -8.87 -6.45 -7.92
N PRO A 108 -8.86 -6.82 -6.63
CA PRO A 108 -7.63 -7.07 -5.88
C PRO A 108 -6.98 -8.38 -6.29
N GLY A 109 -5.64 -8.42 -6.36
CA GLY A 109 -4.87 -9.64 -6.54
C GLY A 109 -4.81 -10.51 -5.27
N ASP A 110 -4.42 -11.78 -5.44
CA ASP A 110 -4.25 -12.74 -4.33
C ASP A 110 -3.20 -12.31 -3.30
N PHE A 111 -2.30 -11.39 -3.64
CA PHE A 111 -1.29 -10.82 -2.77
C PHE A 111 -1.87 -10.17 -1.51
N THR A 112 -3.05 -9.60 -1.60
CA THR A 112 -3.79 -8.98 -0.50
C THR A 112 -4.03 -9.98 0.64
N TRP A 113 -4.52 -11.17 0.30
CA TRP A 113 -4.74 -12.25 1.26
C TRP A 113 -3.44 -12.74 1.87
N ALA A 114 -2.40 -12.89 1.05
CA ALA A 114 -1.09 -13.34 1.52
C ALA A 114 -0.51 -12.37 2.56
N PHE A 115 -0.59 -11.06 2.32
CA PHE A 115 -0.15 -10.05 3.28
C PHE A 115 -0.98 -10.10 4.57
N LEU A 116 -2.30 -10.13 4.51
CA LEU A 116 -3.14 -10.18 5.72
C LEU A 116 -2.92 -11.43 6.57
N GLN A 117 -2.49 -12.53 5.96
CA GLN A 117 -2.07 -13.74 6.68
C GLN A 117 -0.68 -13.62 7.32
N SER A 118 0.21 -12.77 6.79
CA SER A 118 1.58 -12.57 7.26
C SER A 118 1.95 -11.08 7.28
N PRO A 119 1.28 -10.27 8.12
CA PRO A 119 1.36 -8.80 8.05
C PRO A 119 2.65 -8.21 8.66
N GLU A 120 3.53 -9.04 9.19
CA GLU A 120 4.72 -8.61 9.93
C GLU A 120 5.89 -8.30 8.99
N ILE A 121 5.65 -7.47 7.97
CA ILE A 121 6.68 -7.02 7.03
C ILE A 121 6.84 -5.51 7.10
N GLN A 122 7.95 -5.01 6.62
CA GLN A 122 8.19 -3.57 6.47
C GLN A 122 7.49 -3.05 5.21
N LEU A 123 6.59 -2.08 5.36
CA LEU A 123 5.81 -1.50 4.25
C LEU A 123 6.70 -0.87 3.18
N ASN A 124 7.66 -0.05 3.59
CA ASN A 124 8.46 0.79 2.71
C ASN A 124 9.77 0.13 2.25
N THR A 125 9.77 -1.20 2.08
CA THR A 125 10.86 -1.95 1.48
C THR A 125 10.41 -2.73 0.27
N TRP A 126 11.36 -3.00 -0.63
CA TRP A 126 11.08 -3.82 -1.81
C TRP A 126 12.18 -4.89 -1.98
N PRO A 127 11.85 -6.19 -1.88
CA PRO A 127 12.83 -7.25 -2.00
C PRO A 127 13.38 -7.36 -3.43
N GLU A 128 14.68 -7.61 -3.53
CA GLU A 128 15.31 -7.88 -4.83
C GLU A 128 14.83 -9.21 -5.41
N GLU A 129 14.66 -10.23 -4.58
CA GLU A 129 14.19 -11.54 -4.97
C GLU A 129 12.69 -11.54 -5.28
N SER A 130 12.33 -11.84 -6.51
CA SER A 130 10.94 -11.82 -7.00
C SER A 130 10.01 -12.71 -6.18
N GLY A 131 10.47 -13.87 -5.70
CA GLY A 131 9.68 -14.81 -4.90
C GLY A 131 9.26 -14.26 -3.51
N GLN A 132 9.88 -13.17 -3.04
CA GLN A 132 9.56 -12.54 -1.76
C GLN A 132 8.61 -11.34 -1.90
N ARG A 133 8.34 -10.90 -3.13
CA ARG A 133 7.58 -9.66 -3.40
C ARG A 133 6.08 -9.75 -3.11
N GLY A 134 5.49 -10.95 -3.13
CA GLY A 134 4.04 -11.12 -2.99
C GLY A 134 3.43 -10.42 -1.77
N LEU A 135 4.05 -10.55 -0.59
CA LEU A 135 3.59 -9.87 0.62
C LEU A 135 3.71 -8.35 0.50
N HIS A 136 4.78 -7.86 -0.14
CA HIS A 136 5.01 -6.43 -0.34
C HIS A 136 4.03 -5.82 -1.35
N TYR A 137 3.67 -6.54 -2.41
CA TYR A 137 2.56 -6.15 -3.30
C TYR A 137 1.26 -5.97 -2.51
N GLY A 138 0.90 -6.95 -1.68
CA GLY A 138 -0.31 -6.88 -0.86
C GLY A 138 -0.31 -5.72 0.13
N ALA A 139 0.81 -5.47 0.82
CA ALA A 139 0.94 -4.36 1.75
C ALA A 139 0.84 -3.00 1.05
N ALA A 140 1.61 -2.81 -0.02
CA ALA A 140 1.66 -1.58 -0.80
C ALA A 140 0.30 -1.27 -1.44
N PHE A 141 -0.35 -2.27 -2.03
CA PHE A 141 -1.70 -2.16 -2.56
C PHE A 141 -2.71 -1.70 -1.50
N LEU A 142 -2.77 -2.41 -0.38
CA LEU A 142 -3.73 -2.07 0.69
C LEU A 142 -3.48 -0.68 1.28
N PHE A 143 -2.22 -0.26 1.36
CA PHE A 143 -1.88 1.10 1.80
C PHE A 143 -2.35 2.15 0.77
N ALA A 144 -2.10 1.92 -0.53
CA ALA A 144 -2.53 2.82 -1.60
C ALA A 144 -4.07 2.90 -1.68
N VAL A 145 -4.78 1.76 -1.56
CA VAL A 145 -6.24 1.71 -1.48
C VAL A 145 -6.75 2.49 -0.27
N TYR A 146 -6.12 2.31 0.89
CA TYR A 146 -6.49 3.01 2.11
C TYR A 146 -6.31 4.53 1.98
N PHE A 147 -5.20 4.98 1.41
CA PHE A 147 -4.97 6.39 1.09
C PHE A 147 -6.05 6.93 0.15
N TYR A 148 -6.30 6.22 -0.96
CA TYR A 148 -7.30 6.62 -1.97
C TYR A 148 -8.71 6.73 -1.40
N GLN A 149 -9.17 5.73 -0.63
CA GLN A 149 -10.52 5.77 -0.06
C GLN A 149 -10.68 6.84 1.02
N ARG A 150 -9.60 7.22 1.73
CA ARG A 150 -9.63 8.24 2.77
C ARG A 150 -9.61 9.67 2.23
N TYR A 151 -8.87 9.90 1.16
CA TYR A 151 -8.57 11.25 0.68
C TYR A 151 -9.02 11.51 -0.77
N GLY A 152 -9.38 10.48 -1.50
CA GLY A 152 -9.96 10.58 -2.84
C GLY A 152 -8.97 10.80 -3.95
N GLU A 153 -9.53 11.04 -5.13
CA GLU A 153 -8.79 11.15 -6.39
C GLU A 153 -7.83 12.35 -6.43
N GLU A 154 -8.26 13.51 -5.94
CA GLU A 154 -7.42 14.71 -5.94
C GLU A 154 -6.17 14.56 -5.09
N ALA A 155 -6.32 13.94 -3.91
CA ALA A 155 -5.20 13.62 -3.04
C ALA A 155 -4.22 12.64 -3.68
N THR A 156 -4.74 11.61 -4.34
CA THR A 156 -3.93 10.61 -5.05
C THR A 156 -3.21 11.24 -6.23
N THR A 157 -3.86 12.13 -6.98
CA THR A 157 -3.21 12.90 -8.04
C THR A 157 -2.09 13.79 -7.48
N THR A 158 -2.31 14.40 -6.31
CA THR A 158 -1.30 15.21 -5.62
C THR A 158 -0.10 14.35 -5.19
N LEU A 159 -0.36 13.14 -4.67
CA LEU A 159 0.67 12.18 -4.30
C LEU A 159 1.53 11.77 -5.50
N VAL A 160 0.91 11.36 -6.60
CA VAL A 160 1.61 10.93 -7.83
C VAL A 160 2.48 12.04 -8.44
N ARG A 161 2.13 13.30 -8.25
CA ARG A 161 2.87 14.46 -8.77
C ARG A 161 3.90 15.02 -7.81
N ASN A 162 4.03 14.43 -6.64
CA ASN A 162 4.94 14.93 -5.63
C ASN A 162 6.39 14.54 -5.97
N PRO A 163 7.34 15.47 -6.03
CA PRO A 163 8.72 15.15 -6.38
C PRO A 163 9.54 14.48 -5.25
N ALA A 164 8.97 14.35 -4.05
CA ALA A 164 9.53 13.52 -2.99
C ALA A 164 9.15 12.06 -3.23
N SER A 165 9.82 11.11 -2.56
CA SER A 165 9.58 9.69 -2.74
C SER A 165 9.09 9.01 -1.46
N GLY A 166 8.32 7.96 -1.60
CA GLY A 166 7.89 7.06 -0.53
C GLY A 166 7.07 7.75 0.56
N LEU A 167 7.44 7.51 1.81
CA LEU A 167 6.72 8.07 2.96
C LEU A 167 6.75 9.60 2.99
N ALA A 168 7.80 10.22 2.47
CA ALA A 168 7.91 11.67 2.42
C ALA A 168 6.94 12.26 1.40
N SER A 169 6.71 11.61 0.26
CA SER A 169 5.70 12.05 -0.72
C SER A 169 4.29 11.94 -0.14
N VAL A 170 3.99 10.85 0.59
CA VAL A 170 2.70 10.68 1.30
C VAL A 170 2.47 11.80 2.31
N ASP A 171 3.48 12.11 3.14
CA ASP A 171 3.35 13.16 4.17
C ASP A 171 3.15 14.55 3.55
N GLN A 172 3.89 14.86 2.49
CA GLN A 172 3.74 16.10 1.75
C GLN A 172 2.39 16.19 1.03
N ALA A 173 1.88 15.10 0.46
CA ALA A 173 0.56 15.08 -0.17
C ALA A 173 -0.54 15.34 0.87
N LEU A 174 -0.47 14.70 2.05
CA LEU A 174 -1.41 14.95 3.16
C LEU A 174 -1.39 16.42 3.59
N ALA A 175 -0.20 17.01 3.71
CA ALA A 175 -0.05 18.42 4.05
C ALA A 175 -0.62 19.34 2.95
N ALA A 176 -0.36 19.03 1.68
CA ALA A 176 -0.81 19.83 0.54
C ALA A 176 -2.33 19.89 0.42
N ILE A 177 -3.03 18.80 0.72
CA ILE A 177 -4.51 18.78 0.73
C ILE A 177 -5.11 19.30 2.05
N GLY A 178 -4.27 19.67 3.03
CA GLY A 178 -4.73 20.11 4.35
C GLY A 178 -5.46 19.02 5.14
N ALA A 179 -5.02 17.76 5.03
CA ALA A 179 -5.63 16.63 5.72
C ALA A 179 -5.64 16.84 7.23
N THR A 180 -6.82 16.73 7.85
CA THR A 180 -7.01 16.87 9.29
C THR A 180 -7.78 15.69 9.88
N ASP A 181 -7.42 15.31 11.10
CA ASP A 181 -8.19 14.32 11.85
C ASP A 181 -9.56 14.92 12.24
N PRO A 182 -10.69 14.32 11.83
CA PRO A 182 -12.02 14.90 12.04
C PRO A 182 -12.43 14.96 13.52
N THR A 183 -11.75 14.24 14.40
CA THR A 183 -12.05 14.23 15.84
C THR A 183 -11.28 15.31 16.59
N THR A 184 -10.01 15.51 16.22
CA THR A 184 -9.11 16.43 16.93
C THR A 184 -8.89 17.75 16.20
N GLY A 185 -9.12 17.78 14.89
CA GLY A 185 -8.78 18.91 14.00
C GLY A 185 -7.27 19.07 13.76
N ALA A 186 -6.45 18.15 14.26
CA ALA A 186 -5.00 18.19 14.06
C ALA A 186 -4.63 17.78 12.63
N PRO A 187 -3.54 18.32 12.06
CA PRO A 187 -3.01 17.81 10.79
C PRO A 187 -2.71 16.32 10.87
N VAL A 188 -3.02 15.59 9.81
CA VAL A 188 -2.70 14.15 9.69
C VAL A 188 -1.32 14.01 9.07
N THR A 189 -0.47 13.20 9.70
CA THR A 189 0.83 12.80 9.18
C THR A 189 0.79 11.40 8.58
N VAL A 190 1.84 11.02 7.84
CA VAL A 190 1.98 9.65 7.35
C VAL A 190 2.01 8.61 8.49
N VAL A 191 2.51 8.98 9.67
CA VAL A 191 2.48 8.12 10.86
C VAL A 191 1.05 7.88 11.35
N ASP A 192 0.22 8.91 11.36
CA ASP A 192 -1.20 8.80 11.70
C ASP A 192 -1.97 7.94 10.70
N LEU A 193 -1.72 8.17 9.41
CA LEU A 193 -2.30 7.37 8.34
C LEU A 193 -1.92 5.91 8.45
N PHE A 194 -0.63 5.62 8.67
CA PHE A 194 -0.13 4.27 8.86
C PHE A 194 -0.80 3.57 10.06
N ALA A 195 -0.92 4.26 11.18
CA ALA A 195 -1.59 3.74 12.38
C ALA A 195 -3.07 3.40 12.12
N ASP A 196 -3.79 4.28 11.44
CA ASP A 196 -5.20 4.04 11.10
C ASP A 196 -5.34 2.91 10.07
N TRP A 197 -4.43 2.80 9.11
CA TRP A 197 -4.36 1.69 8.15
C TRP A 197 -4.11 0.34 8.83
N LEU A 198 -3.18 0.28 9.79
CA LEU A 198 -2.98 -0.94 10.58
C LEU A 198 -4.24 -1.35 11.33
N ALA A 199 -4.95 -0.39 11.92
CA ALA A 199 -6.21 -0.66 12.58
C ALA A 199 -7.29 -1.14 11.60
N ALA A 200 -7.36 -0.57 10.39
CA ALA A 200 -8.29 -1.00 9.36
C ALA A 200 -8.05 -2.45 8.94
N ASN A 201 -6.79 -2.86 8.77
CA ASN A 201 -6.42 -4.24 8.43
C ASN A 201 -6.90 -5.28 9.46
N LEU A 202 -7.02 -4.90 10.72
CA LEU A 202 -7.44 -5.83 11.79
C LEU A 202 -8.93 -5.75 12.10
N ILE A 203 -9.51 -4.54 12.13
CA ILE A 203 -10.87 -4.33 12.66
C ILE A 203 -11.93 -4.58 11.59
N GLY A 204 -11.73 -4.05 10.37
CA GLY A 204 -12.64 -4.22 9.25
C GLY A 204 -14.07 -3.73 9.52
N ASN A 205 -14.27 -2.71 10.37
CA ASN A 205 -15.60 -2.24 10.75
C ASN A 205 -15.84 -0.78 10.30
N PRO A 206 -16.62 -0.57 9.21
CA PRO A 206 -16.88 0.76 8.67
C PRO A 206 -17.83 1.62 9.52
N THR A 207 -18.44 1.06 10.54
CA THR A 207 -19.36 1.81 11.43
C THR A 207 -18.63 2.49 12.59
N LEU A 208 -17.34 2.21 12.76
CA LEU A 208 -16.54 2.82 13.81
C LEU A 208 -15.99 4.18 13.36
N TYR A 209 -16.16 5.19 14.19
CA TYR A 209 -15.77 6.59 13.96
C TYR A 209 -16.30 7.10 12.60
N ASP A 210 -15.41 7.57 11.74
CA ASP A 210 -15.69 8.08 10.39
C ASP A 210 -15.46 7.01 9.30
N GLY A 211 -15.47 5.74 9.67
CA GLY A 211 -15.20 4.60 8.78
C GLY A 211 -13.72 4.28 8.56
N ARG A 212 -12.81 4.99 9.26
CA ARG A 212 -11.35 4.85 9.07
C ARG A 212 -10.79 3.45 9.37
N TYR A 213 -11.54 2.61 10.08
CA TYR A 213 -11.08 1.27 10.48
C TYR A 213 -11.64 0.16 9.62
N ALA A 214 -11.84 0.45 8.35
CA ALA A 214 -12.26 -0.53 7.36
C ALA A 214 -11.88 -0.11 5.93
N TYR A 215 -11.97 -1.06 5.01
CA TYR A 215 -12.04 -0.80 3.59
C TYR A 215 -13.49 -0.66 3.17
N THR A 216 -13.78 0.34 2.36
CA THR A 216 -15.15 0.71 1.94
C THR A 216 -15.34 0.75 0.43
N LEU A 217 -14.26 0.58 -0.34
CA LEU A 217 -14.35 0.43 -1.78
C LEU A 217 -14.95 -0.93 -2.14
N ALA A 218 -15.65 -0.99 -3.27
CA ALA A 218 -16.15 -2.23 -3.81
C ALA A 218 -15.04 -3.28 -3.94
N ASP A 219 -15.36 -4.53 -3.75
CA ASP A 219 -14.45 -5.69 -3.79
C ASP A 219 -13.43 -5.76 -2.63
N MET A 220 -13.44 -4.77 -1.72
CA MET A 220 -12.53 -4.74 -0.57
C MET A 220 -13.22 -5.14 0.76
N ASP A 221 -14.53 -5.25 0.78
CA ASP A 221 -15.33 -5.58 1.97
C ASP A 221 -15.26 -7.07 2.38
N MET A 222 -14.78 -7.93 1.49
CA MET A 222 -14.64 -9.37 1.71
C MET A 222 -13.27 -9.79 2.25
N LEU A 223 -12.38 -8.81 2.54
CA LEU A 223 -11.05 -9.14 3.04
C LEU A 223 -11.10 -9.69 4.47
N PRO A 224 -10.30 -10.73 4.78
CA PRO A 224 -10.18 -11.21 6.15
C PRO A 224 -9.42 -10.19 7.00
N PRO A 225 -9.61 -10.19 8.31
CA PRO A 225 -8.77 -9.40 9.19
C PRO A 225 -7.32 -9.91 9.16
N ALA A 226 -6.38 -9.01 9.42
CA ALA A 226 -4.99 -9.37 9.56
C ALA A 226 -4.77 -10.41 10.68
N THR A 227 -3.84 -11.30 10.45
CA THR A 227 -3.50 -12.36 11.42
C THR A 227 -2.93 -11.76 12.69
N VAL A 228 -3.44 -12.19 13.84
CA VAL A 228 -2.95 -11.78 15.14
C VAL A 228 -1.64 -12.48 15.47
N SER A 229 -0.59 -11.71 15.73
CA SER A 229 0.76 -12.19 16.08
C SER A 229 0.83 -12.91 17.42
N GLY A 230 -0.10 -12.62 18.32
CA GLY A 230 -0.18 -13.29 19.61
C GLY A 230 -1.17 -12.67 20.59
N THR A 231 -1.30 -13.36 21.72
CA THR A 231 -2.15 -12.93 22.85
C THR A 231 -1.27 -12.54 24.02
N LEU A 232 -1.52 -11.37 24.60
CA LEU A 232 -0.89 -10.96 25.84
C LEU A 232 -1.67 -11.55 27.00
N PRO A 233 -1.06 -12.37 27.86
CA PRO A 233 -1.74 -12.90 29.03
C PRO A 233 -2.02 -11.79 30.06
N ALA A 234 -3.13 -11.93 30.77
CA ALA A 234 -3.52 -10.97 31.81
C ALA A 234 -2.67 -11.07 33.10
N ASP A 235 -1.71 -11.98 33.17
CA ASP A 235 -0.89 -12.31 34.32
C ASP A 235 0.38 -11.47 34.52
N GLY A 236 0.59 -10.48 33.65
CA GLY A 236 1.72 -9.54 33.77
C GLY A 236 3.06 -10.09 33.25
N LEU A 237 3.06 -11.14 32.47
CA LEU A 237 4.29 -11.67 31.85
C LEU A 237 4.82 -10.75 30.76
N ALA A 238 6.13 -10.54 30.77
CA ALA A 238 6.82 -9.84 29.70
C ALA A 238 6.90 -10.72 28.45
N ARG A 239 6.75 -10.10 27.28
CA ARG A 239 6.95 -10.72 25.97
C ARG A 239 7.90 -9.88 25.16
N GLU A 240 8.92 -10.50 24.61
CA GLU A 240 9.80 -9.88 23.63
C GLU A 240 9.25 -10.11 22.23
N ALA A 241 9.23 -9.06 21.43
CA ALA A 241 8.89 -9.11 20.02
C ALA A 241 9.76 -8.09 19.28
N ALA A 242 10.12 -8.39 18.03
CA ALA A 242 10.81 -7.47 17.15
C ALA A 242 9.89 -7.15 15.97
N ALA A 243 9.51 -5.89 15.83
CA ALA A 243 8.79 -5.41 14.66
C ALA A 243 9.77 -4.69 13.73
N PRO A 244 9.69 -4.92 12.39
CA PRO A 244 10.46 -4.11 11.46
C PRO A 244 9.96 -2.67 11.49
N GLN A 245 10.81 -1.73 11.11
CA GLN A 245 10.39 -0.34 10.91
C GLN A 245 9.24 -0.29 9.89
N TRP A 246 8.20 0.51 10.13
CA TRP A 246 7.00 0.54 9.29
C TRP A 246 6.35 -0.84 9.07
N GLY A 247 6.49 -1.72 10.05
CA GLY A 247 5.79 -2.99 10.17
C GLY A 247 5.01 -3.03 11.48
N ALA A 248 4.20 -4.06 11.68
CA ALA A 248 3.37 -4.20 12.87
C ALA A 248 3.24 -5.62 13.38
N HIS A 249 3.13 -5.74 14.70
CA HIS A 249 2.62 -6.94 15.37
C HIS A 249 1.23 -6.66 15.93
N TYR A 250 0.29 -7.53 15.63
CA TYR A 250 -1.06 -7.47 16.18
C TYR A 250 -1.15 -8.34 17.42
N LEU A 251 -1.31 -7.71 18.58
CA LEU A 251 -1.41 -8.37 19.88
C LEU A 251 -2.82 -8.20 20.45
N VAL A 252 -3.44 -9.30 20.84
CA VAL A 252 -4.75 -9.27 21.51
C VAL A 252 -4.59 -9.36 23.00
N VAL A 253 -5.26 -8.48 23.74
CA VAL A 253 -5.47 -8.60 25.18
C VAL A 253 -6.88 -9.13 25.40
N PRO A 254 -7.07 -10.34 25.92
CA PRO A 254 -8.40 -10.88 26.16
C PRO A 254 -9.20 -10.00 27.12
N GLY A 255 -10.39 -9.58 26.71
CA GLY A 255 -11.33 -8.87 27.58
C GLY A 255 -11.93 -9.80 28.63
N GLY A 256 -12.19 -9.26 29.85
CA GLY A 256 -12.99 -9.94 30.87
C GLY A 256 -14.48 -9.56 30.78
N SER A 257 -15.29 -10.28 31.54
CA SER A 257 -16.73 -10.00 31.67
C SER A 257 -17.08 -8.69 32.42
N VAL A 258 -16.08 -8.05 33.01
CA VAL A 258 -16.19 -6.76 33.71
C VAL A 258 -15.15 -5.79 33.16
N PRO A 259 -15.42 -4.47 33.13
CA PRO A 259 -14.44 -3.48 32.74
C PRO A 259 -13.16 -3.59 33.58
N GLN A 260 -12.03 -3.79 32.92
CA GLN A 260 -10.73 -3.89 33.55
C GLN A 260 -9.81 -2.79 33.02
N ARG A 261 -8.92 -2.29 33.85
CA ARG A 261 -7.84 -1.39 33.43
C ARG A 261 -6.59 -2.24 33.21
N PHE A 262 -6.06 -2.15 32.01
CA PHE A 262 -4.77 -2.73 31.68
C PHE A 262 -3.69 -1.64 31.76
N ARG A 263 -2.54 -1.99 32.30
CA ARG A 263 -1.32 -1.19 32.17
C ARG A 263 -0.36 -1.98 31.33
N LEU A 264 -0.03 -1.47 30.17
CA LEU A 264 1.01 -2.02 29.31
C LEU A 264 2.27 -1.16 29.48
N THR A 265 3.39 -1.80 29.75
CA THR A 265 4.69 -1.13 29.83
C THR A 265 5.55 -1.69 28.71
N PHE A 266 6.09 -0.79 27.92
CA PHE A 266 6.95 -1.13 26.80
C PHE A 266 8.36 -0.62 27.10
N SER A 267 9.34 -1.45 26.81
CA SER A 267 10.75 -1.08 26.86
C SER A 267 11.41 -1.63 25.60
N GLY A 268 12.34 -0.89 25.03
CA GLY A 268 13.02 -1.29 23.80
C GLY A 268 14.29 -0.50 23.59
N SER A 269 15.15 -0.99 22.71
CA SER A 269 16.37 -0.29 22.28
C SER A 269 16.09 0.91 21.38
N GLU A 270 14.85 1.02 20.86
CA GLU A 270 14.43 2.06 19.93
C GLU A 270 13.03 2.54 20.25
N SER A 271 12.62 3.68 19.69
CA SER A 271 11.28 4.22 19.87
C SER A 271 10.24 3.31 19.19
N VAL A 272 9.25 2.89 19.96
CA VAL A 272 8.12 2.09 19.47
C VAL A 272 6.84 2.90 19.61
N SER A 273 6.08 3.03 18.54
CA SER A 273 4.74 3.61 18.57
C SER A 273 3.71 2.53 18.88
N ILE A 274 2.82 2.81 19.82
CA ILE A 274 1.76 1.90 20.22
C ILE A 274 0.44 2.52 19.85
N VAL A 275 -0.34 1.79 19.03
CA VAL A 275 -1.70 2.17 18.67
C VAL A 275 -2.65 1.26 19.43
N PRO A 276 -3.20 1.68 20.57
CA PRO A 276 -4.20 0.91 21.28
C PRO A 276 -5.51 0.97 20.47
N THR A 277 -5.97 -0.19 20.03
CA THR A 277 -7.24 -0.32 19.34
C THR A 277 -8.15 -1.18 20.18
N ALA A 278 -9.27 -0.62 20.65
CA ALA A 278 -10.26 -1.39 21.40
C ALA A 278 -11.41 -1.81 20.46
N ALA A 279 -11.49 -3.10 20.16
CA ALA A 279 -12.67 -3.67 19.54
C ALA A 279 -13.63 -4.13 20.65
N THR A 280 -14.69 -3.37 20.90
CA THR A 280 -15.81 -3.82 21.75
C THR A 280 -17.02 -4.02 20.89
N ALA A 281 -17.59 -5.22 20.96
CA ALA A 281 -18.93 -5.44 20.45
C ALA A 281 -19.90 -4.61 21.34
N GLY A 282 -20.28 -3.39 20.88
CA GLY A 282 -21.44 -2.67 21.41
C GLY A 282 -21.20 -1.45 22.32
N GLY A 283 -20.08 -0.75 22.26
CA GLY A 283 -19.93 0.51 22.98
C GLY A 283 -19.03 1.53 22.25
N PRO A 284 -19.25 2.85 22.44
CA PRO A 284 -18.36 3.84 21.86
C PRO A 284 -16.99 3.70 22.53
N CYS A 285 -15.98 3.35 21.73
CA CYS A 285 -14.59 3.41 22.17
C CYS A 285 -14.24 4.86 22.50
N GLY A 286 -13.62 5.07 23.64
CA GLY A 286 -13.07 6.38 24.02
C GLY A 286 -12.08 6.84 22.94
N GLY A 287 -12.02 8.15 22.74
CA GLY A 287 -11.28 8.78 21.67
C GLY A 287 -9.83 8.32 21.56
N ARG A 288 -9.28 8.55 20.39
CA ARG A 288 -7.87 8.33 20.03
C ARG A 288 -6.97 8.87 21.14
N THR A 289 -6.29 8.01 21.83
CA THR A 289 -5.12 8.45 22.58
C THR A 289 -4.00 8.62 21.58
N ALA A 290 -3.34 9.76 21.58
CA ALA A 290 -2.17 9.98 20.73
C ALA A 290 -1.19 8.80 20.83
N PRO A 291 -0.51 8.43 19.75
CA PRO A 291 0.50 7.38 19.82
C PRO A 291 1.44 7.66 20.98
N THR A 292 1.57 6.72 21.88
CA THR A 292 2.50 6.86 23.00
C THR A 292 3.84 6.31 22.54
N THR A 293 4.81 7.19 22.32
CA THR A 293 6.19 6.78 22.11
C THR A 293 6.79 6.28 23.40
N ALA A 294 7.28 5.04 23.42
CA ALA A 294 8.11 4.56 24.51
C ALA A 294 9.53 5.14 24.35
N THR A 295 10.06 5.75 25.42
CA THR A 295 11.45 6.22 25.43
C THR A 295 12.36 5.01 25.60
N PRO A 296 13.51 4.95 24.91
CA PRO A 296 14.53 3.92 25.14
C PRO A 296 14.97 3.91 26.60
N ALA A 297 15.15 2.73 27.15
CA ALA A 297 15.64 2.56 28.53
C ALA A 297 17.15 2.80 28.64
#